data_97b19197d80194a9166bab3a1f49f851
#
_entry.id   97b19197d80194a9166bab3a1f49f851
#
_cell.length_a   1.000
_cell.length_b   1.000
_cell.length_c   1.000
_cell.angle_alpha   90.00
_cell.angle_beta   90.00
_cell.angle_gamma   90.00
#
_symmetry.space_group_name_H-M   'P 1'
#
loop_
_entity.id
_entity.type
_entity.pdbx_description
1 polymer ?
#
loop_
_entity_poly.entity_id
_entity_poly.type
_entity_poly.pdbx_seq_one_letter_code
_entity_poly.pdbx_strand_id
1 'polypeptide(L)'
;MKAILETKNLVKYYGTGENLVKAIDHTDIRIEPGEFVAVVGRSGSGKSTLLHMLGGLDRPDSGKVLIEGRDIFRLKDERLAVFRRRKIGFIFQSYNLVPSLNVWENIVLPIGLDGRKVDQEYVMDIIRRIGMEDRLHALPNTLSGGQQQRVAIARALASRPAIILADEPTGNLDSRTEIEVVNLLKNCV
;
A
#
# COMPACT_ATOMS: atom_id res chain seq x y z
N MET A 1 14.85 12.78 -14.50
CA MET A 1 14.19 13.00 -13.18
C MET A 1 14.68 11.93 -12.21
N LYS A 2 14.57 12.15 -10.91
CA LYS A 2 15.00 11.16 -9.90
C LYS A 2 13.84 10.18 -9.68
N ALA A 3 14.09 8.87 -9.82
CA ALA A 3 13.08 7.86 -9.59
C ALA A 3 12.43 8.02 -8.20
N ILE A 4 11.12 7.79 -8.11
CA ILE A 4 10.39 7.75 -6.84
C ILE A 4 10.66 6.44 -6.11
N LEU A 5 10.77 5.33 -6.86
CA LEU A 5 11.11 4.01 -6.38
C LEU A 5 12.13 3.35 -7.30
N GLU A 6 13.16 2.74 -6.72
CA GLU A 6 14.18 1.99 -7.46
C GLU A 6 14.58 0.75 -6.66
N THR A 7 14.74 -0.39 -7.31
CA THR A 7 15.39 -1.56 -6.73
C THR A 7 16.73 -1.82 -7.40
N LYS A 8 17.68 -2.37 -6.66
CA LYS A 8 19.00 -2.75 -7.19
C LYS A 8 19.32 -4.17 -6.76
N ASN A 9 19.36 -5.05 -7.76
CA ASN A 9 19.74 -6.45 -7.61
C ASN A 9 18.98 -7.14 -6.46
N LEU A 10 17.64 -6.94 -6.41
CA LEU A 10 16.79 -7.37 -5.33
C LEU A 10 16.61 -8.89 -5.36
N VAL A 11 16.86 -9.54 -4.23
CA VAL A 11 16.77 -11.00 -4.08
C VAL A 11 15.96 -11.37 -2.85
N LYS A 12 15.06 -12.34 -3.01
CA LYS A 12 14.33 -12.97 -1.92
C LYS A 12 14.07 -14.43 -2.22
N TYR A 13 14.61 -15.31 -1.41
CA TYR A 13 14.42 -16.75 -1.50
C TYR A 13 13.77 -17.27 -0.22
N TYR A 14 12.97 -18.31 -0.33
CA TYR A 14 12.37 -19.02 0.79
C TYR A 14 12.75 -20.49 0.73
N GLY A 15 12.89 -21.12 1.90
CA GLY A 15 13.29 -22.53 2.01
C GLY A 15 14.79 -22.75 1.76
N THR A 16 15.20 -24.02 1.74
CA THR A 16 16.58 -24.45 1.51
C THR A 16 16.61 -25.76 0.72
N GLY A 17 17.73 -26.07 0.06
CA GLY A 17 17.92 -27.31 -0.69
C GLY A 17 16.88 -27.50 -1.79
N GLU A 18 16.24 -28.67 -1.84
CA GLU A 18 15.25 -29.02 -2.86
C GLU A 18 13.94 -28.20 -2.76
N ASN A 19 13.66 -27.61 -1.60
CA ASN A 19 12.50 -26.75 -1.35
C ASN A 19 12.80 -25.26 -1.53
N LEU A 20 13.91 -24.90 -2.18
CA LEU A 20 14.27 -23.51 -2.42
C LEU A 20 13.32 -22.87 -3.44
N VAL A 21 12.60 -21.82 -3.03
CA VAL A 21 11.75 -21.00 -3.90
C VAL A 21 12.41 -19.64 -4.08
N LYS A 22 12.79 -19.33 -5.31
CA LYS A 22 13.31 -18.03 -5.73
C LYS A 22 12.15 -17.10 -6.02
N ALA A 23 11.59 -16.48 -4.97
CA ALA A 23 10.43 -15.60 -5.12
C ALA A 23 10.79 -14.32 -5.89
N ILE A 24 11.95 -13.75 -5.63
CA ILE A 24 12.53 -12.61 -6.38
C ILE A 24 14.00 -12.94 -6.65
N ASP A 25 14.39 -12.86 -7.91
CA ASP A 25 15.73 -13.25 -8.35
C ASP A 25 16.36 -12.10 -9.16
N HIS A 26 17.31 -11.40 -8.56
CA HIS A 26 18.10 -10.31 -9.15
C HIS A 26 17.26 -9.26 -9.91
N THR A 27 16.20 -8.73 -9.25
CA THR A 27 15.21 -7.87 -9.89
C THR A 27 15.55 -6.40 -9.74
N ASP A 28 15.61 -5.68 -10.86
CA ASP A 28 15.78 -4.24 -10.95
C ASP A 28 14.48 -3.60 -11.46
N ILE A 29 13.98 -2.61 -10.73
CA ILE A 29 12.77 -1.84 -11.07
C ILE A 29 13.13 -0.37 -10.91
N ARG A 30 12.59 0.46 -11.80
CA ARG A 30 12.67 1.91 -11.71
C ARG A 30 11.32 2.51 -12.07
N ILE A 31 10.77 3.31 -11.14
CA ILE A 31 9.48 3.98 -11.29
C ILE A 31 9.69 5.47 -11.06
N GLU A 32 9.20 6.28 -12.01
CA GLU A 32 9.25 7.74 -11.92
C GLU A 32 8.02 8.29 -11.16
N PRO A 33 8.08 9.52 -10.63
CA PRO A 33 6.90 10.16 -10.05
C PRO A 33 5.75 10.28 -11.07
N GLY A 34 4.53 9.99 -10.64
CA GLY A 34 3.34 10.09 -11.48
C GLY A 34 3.09 8.87 -12.38
N GLU A 35 3.81 7.76 -12.20
CA GLU A 35 3.57 6.53 -12.96
C GLU A 35 2.59 5.61 -12.25
N PHE A 36 1.64 5.07 -13.00
CA PHE A 36 0.77 3.97 -12.60
C PHE A 36 1.30 2.66 -13.20
N VAL A 37 1.81 1.77 -12.36
CA VAL A 37 2.45 0.51 -12.77
C VAL A 37 1.63 -0.69 -12.32
N ALA A 38 1.35 -1.61 -13.24
CA ALA A 38 0.72 -2.90 -12.94
C ALA A 38 1.75 -4.03 -12.99
N VAL A 39 1.87 -4.77 -11.88
CA VAL A 39 2.68 -5.99 -11.80
C VAL A 39 1.78 -7.19 -12.10
N VAL A 40 2.02 -7.85 -13.22
CA VAL A 40 1.22 -8.98 -13.69
C VAL A 40 2.01 -10.29 -13.66
N GLY A 41 1.35 -11.40 -13.41
CA GLY A 41 1.96 -12.72 -13.36
C GLY A 41 1.02 -13.78 -12.76
N ARG A 42 1.37 -15.05 -12.91
CA ARG A 42 0.59 -16.17 -12.36
C ARG A 42 0.55 -16.11 -10.82
N SER A 43 -0.43 -16.78 -10.20
CA SER A 43 -0.44 -16.98 -8.75
C SER A 43 0.87 -17.65 -8.31
N GLY A 44 1.45 -17.21 -7.19
CA GLY A 44 2.72 -17.72 -6.68
C GLY A 44 3.98 -17.19 -7.41
N SER A 45 3.88 -16.25 -8.36
CA SER A 45 5.04 -15.69 -9.08
C SER A 45 5.83 -14.64 -8.31
N GLY A 46 5.55 -14.42 -7.02
CA GLY A 46 6.29 -13.48 -6.18
C GLY A 46 5.76 -12.04 -6.15
N LYS A 47 4.61 -11.74 -6.76
CA LYS A 47 4.04 -10.37 -6.80
C LYS A 47 3.86 -9.74 -5.42
N SER A 48 3.18 -10.44 -4.52
CA SER A 48 2.97 -9.97 -3.13
C SER A 48 4.29 -9.86 -2.37
N THR A 49 5.23 -10.82 -2.57
CA THR A 49 6.57 -10.74 -1.99
C THR A 49 7.30 -9.49 -2.45
N LEU A 50 7.23 -9.17 -3.75
CA LEU A 50 7.81 -7.95 -4.30
C LEU A 50 7.21 -6.72 -3.63
N LEU A 51 5.87 -6.60 -3.60
CA LEU A 51 5.19 -5.46 -2.99
C LEU A 51 5.51 -5.33 -1.50
N HIS A 52 5.61 -6.44 -0.76
CA HIS A 52 6.00 -6.43 0.65
C HIS A 52 7.42 -5.91 0.86
N MET A 53 8.37 -6.28 0.00
CA MET A 53 9.73 -5.73 0.06
C MET A 53 9.77 -4.26 -0.33
N LEU A 54 9.07 -3.86 -1.42
CA LEU A 54 8.96 -2.45 -1.81
C LEU A 54 8.34 -1.60 -0.70
N GLY A 55 7.40 -2.18 0.05
CA GLY A 55 6.73 -1.57 1.20
C GLY A 55 7.54 -1.65 2.51
N GLY A 56 8.67 -2.33 2.54
CA GLY A 56 9.46 -2.54 3.77
C GLY A 56 8.74 -3.39 4.81
N LEU A 57 7.82 -4.26 4.39
CA LEU A 57 7.12 -5.23 5.25
C LEU A 57 7.93 -6.53 5.39
N ASP A 58 8.67 -6.91 4.35
CA ASP A 58 9.61 -8.02 4.35
C ASP A 58 11.00 -7.53 3.95
N ARG A 59 12.05 -8.12 4.53
CA ARG A 59 13.44 -7.77 4.20
C ARG A 59 13.96 -8.64 3.07
N PRO A 60 14.65 -8.07 2.07
CA PRO A 60 15.34 -8.84 1.05
C PRO A 60 16.52 -9.61 1.66
N ASP A 61 16.90 -10.71 1.03
CA ASP A 61 18.13 -11.44 1.37
C ASP A 61 19.37 -10.67 0.88
N SER A 62 19.23 -9.99 -0.27
CA SER A 62 20.24 -9.07 -0.79
C SER A 62 19.62 -8.01 -1.72
N GLY A 63 20.43 -7.03 -2.11
CA GLY A 63 19.97 -5.92 -2.93
C GLY A 63 19.51 -4.72 -2.10
N LYS A 64 18.82 -3.78 -2.77
CA LYS A 64 18.37 -2.51 -2.16
C LYS A 64 17.01 -2.13 -2.67
N VAL A 65 16.23 -1.46 -1.81
CA VAL A 65 15.01 -0.75 -2.18
C VAL A 65 15.19 0.72 -1.82
N LEU A 66 15.14 1.59 -2.82
CA LEU A 66 15.30 3.03 -2.66
C LEU A 66 13.95 3.72 -2.92
N ILE A 67 13.48 4.50 -1.96
CA ILE A 67 12.34 5.40 -2.10
C ILE A 67 12.83 6.82 -1.94
N GLU A 68 12.51 7.70 -2.90
CA GLU A 68 13.07 9.06 -2.99
C GLU A 68 14.62 9.07 -2.90
N GLY A 69 15.26 7.99 -3.39
CA GLY A 69 16.72 7.78 -3.35
C GLY A 69 17.28 7.36 -2.01
N ARG A 70 16.45 7.06 -1.01
CA ARG A 70 16.85 6.56 0.30
C ARG A 70 16.68 5.05 0.38
N ASP A 71 17.74 4.33 0.69
CA ASP A 71 17.69 2.89 0.96
C ASP A 71 16.94 2.63 2.27
N ILE A 72 15.73 2.05 2.15
CA ILE A 72 14.82 1.87 3.29
C ILE A 72 15.30 0.80 4.28
N PHE A 73 16.09 -0.20 3.81
CA PHE A 73 16.58 -1.28 4.65
C PHE A 73 17.88 -0.94 5.41
N ARG A 74 18.47 0.23 5.17
CA ARG A 74 19.48 0.81 6.05
C ARG A 74 18.88 1.46 7.30
N LEU A 75 17.57 1.61 7.36
CA LEU A 75 16.88 2.12 8.54
C LEU A 75 16.76 1.00 9.59
N LYS A 76 16.91 1.39 10.87
CA LYS A 76 16.51 0.54 12.00
C LYS A 76 14.99 0.34 11.98
N ASP A 77 14.48 -0.76 12.54
CA ASP A 77 13.07 -1.17 12.44
C ASP A 77 12.09 -0.07 12.90
N GLU A 78 12.40 0.61 13.99
CA GLU A 78 11.57 1.74 14.47
C GLU A 78 11.49 2.88 13.44
N ARG A 79 12.63 3.25 12.84
CA ARG A 79 12.69 4.29 11.82
C ARG A 79 12.06 3.84 10.51
N LEU A 80 12.16 2.57 10.16
CA LEU A 80 11.50 1.98 9.00
C LEU A 80 9.97 2.01 9.19
N ALA A 81 9.47 1.69 10.39
CA ALA A 81 8.04 1.77 10.69
C ALA A 81 7.50 3.21 10.55
N VAL A 82 8.24 4.21 11.05
CA VAL A 82 7.88 5.63 10.87
C VAL A 82 7.94 6.02 9.38
N PHE A 83 8.96 5.56 8.66
CA PHE A 83 9.10 5.83 7.22
C PHE A 83 7.92 5.27 6.43
N ARG A 84 7.55 4.00 6.66
CA ARG A 84 6.38 3.37 6.03
C ARG A 84 5.13 4.21 6.25
N ARG A 85 4.81 4.53 7.49
CA ARG A 85 3.62 5.29 7.88
C ARG A 85 3.52 6.66 7.20
N ARG A 86 4.67 7.29 6.90
CA ARG A 86 4.74 8.63 6.31
C ARG A 86 4.83 8.64 4.79
N LYS A 87 5.45 7.61 4.20
CA LYS A 87 5.87 7.63 2.80
C LYS A 87 5.20 6.57 1.94
N ILE A 88 4.58 5.56 2.54
CA ILE A 88 4.01 4.42 1.82
C ILE A 88 2.55 4.24 2.21
N GLY A 89 1.64 4.36 1.23
CA GLY A 89 0.26 3.92 1.35
C GLY A 89 0.17 2.45 0.95
N PHE A 90 -0.30 1.59 1.84
CA PHE A 90 -0.48 0.16 1.52
C PHE A 90 -1.97 -0.19 1.47
N ILE A 91 -2.38 -0.83 0.38
CA ILE A 91 -3.73 -1.34 0.15
C ILE A 91 -3.63 -2.86 0.04
N PHE A 92 -4.29 -3.58 0.94
CA PHE A 92 -4.28 -5.05 1.00
C PHE A 92 -5.56 -5.64 0.41
N GLN A 93 -5.47 -6.85 -0.10
CA GLN A 93 -6.63 -7.62 -0.57
C GLN A 93 -7.71 -7.80 0.51
N SER A 94 -7.32 -8.00 1.77
CA SER A 94 -8.21 -8.21 2.91
C SER A 94 -8.63 -6.91 3.63
N TYR A 95 -8.46 -5.74 3.01
CA TYR A 95 -8.78 -4.41 3.53
C TYR A 95 -8.00 -4.02 4.79
N ASN A 96 -7.81 -4.93 5.73
CA ASN A 96 -7.11 -4.77 7.02
C ASN A 96 -7.60 -3.53 7.81
N LEU A 97 -8.91 -3.31 7.83
CA LEU A 97 -9.53 -2.31 8.69
C LEU A 97 -9.54 -2.82 10.13
N VAL A 98 -9.34 -1.90 11.08
CA VAL A 98 -9.45 -2.19 12.50
C VAL A 98 -10.94 -2.29 12.86
N PRO A 99 -11.46 -3.46 13.29
CA PRO A 99 -12.90 -3.69 13.43
C PRO A 99 -13.59 -2.83 14.49
N SER A 100 -12.84 -2.40 15.51
CA SER A 100 -13.33 -1.55 16.60
C SER A 100 -13.30 -0.06 16.29
N LEU A 101 -12.73 0.35 15.17
CA LEU A 101 -12.66 1.72 14.72
C LEU A 101 -13.68 1.97 13.60
N ASN A 102 -14.34 3.12 13.62
CA ASN A 102 -15.24 3.52 12.56
C ASN A 102 -14.48 3.93 11.28
N VAL A 103 -15.19 4.33 10.22
CA VAL A 103 -14.61 4.75 8.93
C VAL A 103 -13.61 5.89 9.11
N TRP A 104 -14.01 6.97 9.79
CA TRP A 104 -13.14 8.12 10.02
C TRP A 104 -11.86 7.71 10.78
N GLU A 105 -12.03 7.00 11.88
CA GLU A 105 -10.92 6.55 12.73
C GLU A 105 -9.94 5.64 11.98
N ASN A 106 -10.45 4.71 11.14
CA ASN A 106 -9.60 3.88 10.29
C ASN A 106 -8.79 4.72 9.29
N ILE A 107 -9.41 5.73 8.67
CA ILE A 107 -8.75 6.59 7.67
C ILE A 107 -7.63 7.41 8.31
N VAL A 108 -7.88 8.02 9.47
CA VAL A 108 -6.90 8.91 10.13
C VAL A 108 -5.90 8.17 11.00
N LEU A 109 -6.07 6.86 11.21
CA LEU A 109 -5.22 6.04 12.09
C LEU A 109 -3.72 6.22 11.83
N PRO A 110 -3.20 6.19 10.59
CA PRO A 110 -1.76 6.35 10.34
C PRO A 110 -1.25 7.73 10.78
N ILE A 111 -2.07 8.78 10.67
CA ILE A 111 -1.73 10.14 11.07
C ILE A 111 -1.68 10.24 12.59
N GLY A 112 -2.67 9.66 13.28
CA GLY A 112 -2.74 9.61 14.74
C GLY A 112 -1.57 8.84 15.36
N LEU A 113 -1.23 7.68 14.81
CA LEU A 113 -0.07 6.89 15.24
C LEU A 113 1.27 7.62 15.04
N ASP A 114 1.32 8.59 14.14
CA ASP A 114 2.50 9.44 13.91
C ASP A 114 2.51 10.68 14.81
N GLY A 115 1.51 10.89 15.66
CA GLY A 115 1.37 12.07 16.51
C GLY A 115 1.14 13.37 15.74
N ARG A 116 0.76 13.29 14.45
CA ARG A 116 0.52 14.45 13.61
C ARG A 116 -0.93 14.93 13.74
N LYS A 117 -1.12 16.23 13.54
CA LYS A 117 -2.46 16.80 13.41
C LYS A 117 -3.10 16.39 12.09
N VAL A 118 -4.36 15.98 12.13
CA VAL A 118 -5.14 15.64 10.94
C VAL A 118 -5.50 16.91 10.17
N ASP A 119 -5.18 16.94 8.88
CA ASP A 119 -5.70 17.93 7.94
C ASP A 119 -7.12 17.50 7.56
N GLN A 120 -8.10 18.03 8.30
CA GLN A 120 -9.51 17.63 8.16
C GLN A 120 -10.08 17.93 6.78
N GLU A 121 -9.69 19.05 6.18
CA GLU A 121 -10.18 19.45 4.87
C GLU A 121 -9.72 18.46 3.79
N TYR A 122 -8.44 18.13 3.80
CA TYR A 122 -7.86 17.14 2.88
C TYR A 122 -8.46 15.76 3.05
N VAL A 123 -8.60 15.28 4.30
CA VAL A 123 -9.18 13.95 4.57
C VAL A 123 -10.65 13.92 4.15
N MET A 124 -11.41 14.97 4.41
CA MET A 124 -12.81 15.07 3.97
C MET A 124 -12.94 15.11 2.45
N ASP A 125 -12.00 15.75 1.73
CA ASP A 125 -11.99 15.72 0.26
C ASP A 125 -11.79 14.27 -0.26
N ILE A 126 -10.86 13.53 0.33
CA ILE A 126 -10.70 12.09 0.01
C ILE A 126 -12.00 11.33 0.25
N ILE A 127 -12.63 11.52 1.42
CA ILE A 127 -13.87 10.83 1.81
C ILE A 127 -15.00 11.12 0.82
N ARG A 128 -15.14 12.38 0.35
CA ARG A 128 -16.11 12.75 -0.70
C ARG A 128 -15.82 12.01 -2.00
N ARG A 129 -14.57 11.98 -2.45
CA ARG A 129 -14.16 11.29 -3.69
C ARG A 129 -14.45 9.79 -3.66
N ILE A 130 -14.40 9.16 -2.50
CA ILE A 130 -14.74 7.74 -2.36
C ILE A 130 -16.23 7.50 -2.04
N GLY A 131 -17.06 8.55 -1.90
CA GLY A 131 -18.49 8.46 -1.64
C GLY A 131 -18.83 7.83 -0.28
N MET A 132 -18.13 8.22 0.78
CA MET A 132 -18.29 7.64 2.13
C MET A 132 -18.70 8.67 3.20
N GLU A 133 -19.18 9.85 2.80
CA GLU A 133 -19.54 10.95 3.71
C GLU A 133 -20.63 10.56 4.72
N ASP A 134 -21.65 9.84 4.23
CA ASP A 134 -22.78 9.40 5.08
C ASP A 134 -22.45 8.19 5.96
N ARG A 135 -21.22 7.69 5.90
CA ARG A 135 -20.78 6.46 6.58
C ARG A 135 -19.60 6.67 7.55
N LEU A 136 -19.25 7.91 7.87
CA LEU A 136 -18.08 8.25 8.72
C LEU A 136 -18.04 7.51 10.05
N HIS A 137 -19.20 7.29 10.66
CA HIS A 137 -19.31 6.63 11.96
C HIS A 137 -19.66 5.14 11.86
N ALA A 138 -19.78 4.59 10.64
CA ALA A 138 -20.05 3.17 10.44
C ALA A 138 -18.83 2.31 10.82
N LEU A 139 -19.09 1.15 11.42
CA LEU A 139 -18.06 0.15 11.71
C LEU A 139 -17.82 -0.74 10.48
N PRO A 140 -16.60 -1.29 10.30
CA PRO A 140 -16.25 -2.11 9.13
C PRO A 140 -17.20 -3.26 8.85
N ASN A 141 -17.73 -3.93 9.88
CA ASN A 141 -18.66 -5.05 9.76
C ASN A 141 -20.04 -4.67 9.20
N THR A 142 -20.38 -3.38 9.15
CA THR A 142 -21.62 -2.87 8.56
C THR A 142 -21.46 -2.40 7.12
N LEU A 143 -20.25 -2.50 6.57
CA LEU A 143 -19.90 -2.07 5.23
C LEU A 143 -19.82 -3.24 4.24
N SER A 144 -20.23 -3.01 2.98
CA SER A 144 -19.94 -3.95 1.90
C SER A 144 -18.44 -4.06 1.63
N GLY A 145 -17.99 -5.15 0.96
CA GLY A 145 -16.58 -5.32 0.58
C GLY A 145 -16.02 -4.14 -0.21
N GLY A 146 -16.78 -3.63 -1.18
CA GLY A 146 -16.39 -2.45 -1.95
C GLY A 146 -16.29 -1.18 -1.09
N GLN A 147 -17.17 -1.00 -0.10
CA GLN A 147 -17.08 0.12 0.84
C GLN A 147 -15.85 -0.01 1.74
N GLN A 148 -15.57 -1.21 2.25
CA GLN A 148 -14.35 -1.46 3.05
C GLN A 148 -13.08 -1.18 2.24
N GLN A 149 -13.06 -1.58 0.97
CA GLN A 149 -11.93 -1.30 0.07
C GLN A 149 -11.74 0.20 -0.16
N ARG A 150 -12.82 0.95 -0.39
CA ARG A 150 -12.76 2.42 -0.51
C ARG A 150 -12.19 3.06 0.76
N VAL A 151 -12.58 2.59 1.94
CA VAL A 151 -12.01 3.06 3.23
C VAL A 151 -10.52 2.73 3.32
N ALA A 152 -10.10 1.53 2.90
CA ALA A 152 -8.67 1.15 2.89
C ALA A 152 -7.84 2.03 1.94
N ILE A 153 -8.40 2.40 0.78
CA ILE A 153 -7.77 3.34 -0.16
C ILE A 153 -7.66 4.73 0.48
N ALA A 154 -8.73 5.24 1.08
CA ALA A 154 -8.71 6.54 1.74
C ALA A 154 -7.68 6.58 2.88
N ARG A 155 -7.58 5.51 3.68
CA ARG A 155 -6.54 5.36 4.72
C ARG A 155 -5.14 5.43 4.13
N ALA A 156 -4.90 4.75 3.01
CA ALA A 156 -3.60 4.77 2.35
C ALA A 156 -3.22 6.18 1.86
N LEU A 157 -4.19 6.95 1.35
CA LEU A 157 -4.00 8.31 0.84
C LEU A 157 -3.86 9.37 1.95
N ALA A 158 -4.52 9.18 3.10
CA ALA A 158 -4.65 10.18 4.16
C ALA A 158 -3.32 10.73 4.68
N SER A 159 -2.26 9.93 4.65
CA SER A 159 -0.91 10.35 5.06
C SER A 159 -0.14 11.14 4.01
N ARG A 160 -0.69 11.37 2.81
CA ARG A 160 0.00 11.94 1.64
C ARG A 160 1.29 11.18 1.33
N PRO A 161 1.20 9.87 1.04
CA PRO A 161 2.37 9.04 0.81
C PRO A 161 3.10 9.44 -0.48
N ALA A 162 4.38 9.10 -0.58
CA ALA A 162 5.17 9.25 -1.79
C ALA A 162 4.84 8.17 -2.83
N ILE A 163 4.45 6.98 -2.37
CA ILE A 163 4.03 5.84 -3.21
C ILE A 163 2.82 5.13 -2.60
N ILE A 164 2.02 4.52 -3.47
CA ILE A 164 0.94 3.61 -3.08
C ILE A 164 1.28 2.22 -3.63
N LEU A 165 1.23 1.22 -2.76
CA LEU A 165 1.40 -0.19 -3.10
C LEU A 165 0.07 -0.91 -2.88
N ALA A 166 -0.47 -1.53 -3.91
CA ALA A 166 -1.74 -2.22 -3.86
C ALA A 166 -1.56 -3.70 -4.21
N ASP A 167 -1.81 -4.59 -3.25
CA ASP A 167 -1.73 -6.03 -3.43
C ASP A 167 -3.14 -6.59 -3.66
N GLU A 168 -3.42 -6.98 -4.90
CA GLU A 168 -4.73 -7.48 -5.37
C GLU A 168 -5.93 -6.63 -4.87
N PRO A 169 -5.93 -5.30 -5.11
CA PRO A 169 -6.90 -4.38 -4.51
C PRO A 169 -8.35 -4.63 -4.94
N THR A 170 -8.58 -5.50 -5.90
CA THR A 170 -9.89 -5.84 -6.44
C THR A 170 -10.26 -7.32 -6.30
N GLY A 171 -9.37 -8.15 -5.76
CA GLY A 171 -9.52 -9.61 -5.75
C GLY A 171 -10.76 -10.16 -5.02
N ASN A 172 -11.40 -9.35 -4.15
CA ASN A 172 -12.60 -9.72 -3.40
C ASN A 172 -13.84 -8.91 -3.82
N LEU A 173 -13.80 -8.25 -5.00
CA LEU A 173 -14.85 -7.35 -5.46
C LEU A 173 -15.58 -7.93 -6.69
N ASP A 174 -16.84 -7.53 -6.88
CA ASP A 174 -17.55 -7.76 -8.12
C ASP A 174 -16.98 -6.89 -9.26
N SER A 175 -17.20 -7.30 -10.51
CA SER A 175 -16.60 -6.67 -11.70
C SER A 175 -16.92 -5.17 -11.85
N ARG A 176 -18.08 -4.69 -11.36
CA ARG A 176 -18.45 -3.28 -11.42
C ARG A 176 -17.63 -2.48 -10.42
N THR A 177 -17.57 -2.95 -9.19
CA THR A 177 -16.81 -2.33 -8.09
C THR A 177 -15.31 -2.36 -8.39
N GLU A 178 -14.81 -3.42 -9.05
CA GLU A 178 -13.43 -3.51 -9.52
C GLU A 178 -13.05 -2.34 -10.43
N ILE A 179 -13.86 -2.06 -11.45
CA ILE A 179 -13.61 -0.94 -12.38
C ILE A 179 -13.60 0.41 -11.62
N GLU A 180 -14.54 0.61 -10.69
CA GLU A 180 -14.62 1.83 -9.88
C GLU A 180 -13.35 2.02 -9.03
N VAL A 181 -12.86 0.96 -8.38
CA VAL A 181 -11.64 0.98 -7.55
C VAL A 181 -10.39 1.24 -8.40
N VAL A 182 -10.25 0.59 -9.56
CA VAL A 182 -9.10 0.82 -10.46
C VAL A 182 -9.09 2.27 -10.97
N ASN A 183 -10.24 2.82 -11.35
CA ASN A 183 -10.35 4.21 -11.79
C ASN A 183 -10.03 5.20 -10.65
N LEU A 184 -10.48 4.90 -9.42
CA LEU A 184 -10.13 5.69 -8.25
C LEU A 184 -8.62 5.73 -8.04
N LEU A 185 -7.95 4.59 -8.10
CA LEU A 185 -6.49 4.50 -7.95
C LEU A 185 -5.74 5.25 -9.05
N LYS A 186 -6.18 5.14 -10.32
CA LYS A 186 -5.59 5.90 -11.43
C LYS A 186 -5.71 7.41 -11.26
N ASN A 187 -6.81 7.88 -10.69
CA ASN A 187 -7.02 9.31 -10.45
C ASN A 187 -6.24 9.86 -9.24
N CYS A 188 -5.50 9.01 -8.53
CA CYS A 188 -4.66 9.41 -7.39
C CYS A 188 -3.19 9.65 -7.78
N VAL A 189 -2.82 9.44 -9.06
CA VAL A 189 -1.45 9.55 -9.60
C VAL A 189 -1.21 10.89 -10.28
#